data_94c275c4c6e062594fd455d66ee355eb
#
_entry.id   94c275c4c6e062594fd455d66ee355eb
#
_cell.length_a   1.000
_cell.length_b   1.000
_cell.length_c   1.000
_cell.angle_alpha   90.00
_cell.angle_beta   90.00
_cell.angle_gamma   90.00
#
_symmetry.space_group_name_H-M   'P 1'
#
loop_
_entity.id
_entity.type
_entity.pdbx_description
1 polymer ?
#
loop_
_entity_poly.entity_id
_entity_poly.type
_entity_poly.pdbx_seq_one_letter_code
_entity_poly.pdbx_strand_id
1 'polypeptide(L)'
;WTPFLSFLFPDIPAPFHRMRYSDLVQFDPIESVVQLRESNQADKARELVRTYAVADDMAERLRDLLFPNLILEGNPDTRGALIVGNYGSGKSHLMAVITALAEDAALLEEVKNAVVKKSAVGFAGRFKVIRMEIGATTMPLREILTGALTKNLAAIGVDFTFKESHEVSENKTSMEDMMACFHKVF
;
A
#
# COMPACT_ATOMS: atom_id res chain seq x y z
N TRP A 1 28.77 44.91 -39.60
CA TRP A 1 29.24 44.81 -38.20
C TRP A 1 29.33 43.37 -37.74
N THR A 2 29.80 42.45 -38.55
CA THR A 2 29.92 41.05 -38.23
C THR A 2 31.19 40.33 -38.69
N PRO A 3 32.38 40.96 -38.65
CA PRO A 3 33.60 40.12 -38.74
C PRO A 3 34.57 40.21 -37.57
N PHE A 4 34.20 40.74 -36.40
CA PHE A 4 35.18 40.95 -35.31
C PHE A 4 35.07 39.93 -34.18
N LEU A 5 34.07 39.06 -34.17
CA LEU A 5 33.87 38.06 -33.09
C LEU A 5 34.47 36.68 -33.37
N SER A 6 34.88 36.39 -34.59
CA SER A 6 35.45 35.09 -34.98
C SER A 6 36.90 34.84 -34.57
N PHE A 7 37.59 35.86 -34.04
CA PHE A 7 39.00 35.74 -33.67
C PHE A 7 39.29 35.44 -32.20
N LEU A 8 38.28 35.46 -31.36
CA LEU A 8 38.43 35.27 -29.91
C LEU A 8 38.02 33.87 -29.36
N PHE A 9 37.34 33.06 -30.15
CA PHE A 9 36.93 31.71 -29.72
C PHE A 9 36.97 30.73 -30.92
N PRO A 10 38.15 30.16 -31.22
CA PRO A 10 38.28 29.26 -32.40
C PRO A 10 37.69 27.87 -32.20
N ASP A 11 37.21 27.48 -31.05
CA ASP A 11 36.76 26.11 -30.75
C ASP A 11 35.40 26.03 -30.01
N ILE A 12 34.42 26.80 -30.45
CA ILE A 12 33.05 26.47 -30.09
C ILE A 12 32.55 25.43 -31.09
N PRO A 13 32.43 24.16 -30.72
CA PRO A 13 31.82 23.17 -31.59
C PRO A 13 30.41 23.62 -31.96
N ALA A 14 30.12 23.52 -33.24
CA ALA A 14 28.83 23.88 -33.84
C ALA A 14 27.66 23.13 -33.18
N PRO A 15 26.47 23.56 -33.44
CA PRO A 15 25.40 23.98 -32.54
C PRO A 15 25.04 22.91 -31.52
N PHE A 16 24.84 23.35 -30.31
CA PHE A 16 24.09 22.58 -29.33
C PHE A 16 22.82 22.04 -30.03
N HIS A 17 22.83 20.75 -30.31
CA HIS A 17 21.65 20.05 -30.73
C HIS A 17 20.60 20.40 -29.69
N ARG A 18 19.51 21.04 -30.09
CA ARG A 18 18.41 21.32 -29.18
C ARG A 18 17.89 19.98 -28.69
N MET A 19 18.49 19.46 -27.64
CA MET A 19 17.93 18.33 -26.90
C MET A 19 16.55 18.78 -26.41
N ARG A 20 15.55 18.08 -26.83
CA ARG A 20 14.20 18.30 -26.31
C ARG A 20 14.18 17.82 -24.84
N TYR A 21 13.37 18.43 -24.04
CA TYR A 21 13.17 17.97 -22.66
C TYR A 21 12.77 16.48 -22.61
N SER A 22 12.02 16.02 -23.61
CA SER A 22 11.65 14.61 -23.81
C SER A 22 12.84 13.67 -24.02
N ASP A 23 14.01 14.18 -24.46
CA ASP A 23 15.20 13.37 -24.70
C ASP A 23 16.04 13.22 -23.42
N LEU A 24 15.81 14.08 -22.44
CA LEU A 24 16.50 14.11 -21.15
C LEU A 24 15.70 13.46 -20.03
N VAL A 25 14.37 13.41 -20.14
CA VAL A 25 13.47 12.90 -19.11
C VAL A 25 12.59 11.84 -19.75
N GLN A 26 12.86 10.59 -19.42
CA GLN A 26 11.93 9.51 -19.71
C GLN A 26 10.76 9.63 -18.73
N PHE A 27 9.69 10.26 -19.18
CA PHE A 27 8.49 10.43 -18.39
C PHE A 27 7.56 9.25 -18.68
N ASP A 28 7.66 8.22 -17.88
CA ASP A 28 6.57 7.27 -17.77
C ASP A 28 5.45 7.98 -17.00
N PRO A 29 4.25 8.15 -17.59
CA PRO A 29 3.15 8.77 -16.88
C PRO A 29 2.82 7.92 -15.64
N ILE A 30 3.27 8.39 -14.49
CA ILE A 30 2.86 7.82 -13.22
C ILE A 30 1.37 8.16 -13.11
N GLU A 31 0.51 7.16 -13.10
CA GLU A 31 -0.88 7.37 -12.73
C GLU A 31 -0.88 8.11 -11.39
N SER A 32 -1.31 9.37 -11.41
CA SER A 32 -1.08 10.33 -10.33
C SER A 32 -1.80 10.00 -9.03
N VAL A 33 -2.68 8.99 -9.03
CA VAL A 33 -3.42 8.52 -7.86
C VAL A 33 -3.48 7.00 -7.86
N VAL A 34 -2.74 6.39 -6.94
CA VAL A 34 -2.88 4.95 -6.67
C VAL A 34 -4.22 4.72 -5.97
N GLN A 35 -5.18 4.15 -6.69
CA GLN A 35 -6.44 3.72 -6.10
C GLN A 35 -6.22 2.34 -5.46
N LEU A 36 -6.46 2.24 -4.14
CA LEU A 36 -6.33 0.98 -3.39
C LEU A 36 -7.15 -0.17 -3.98
N ARG A 37 -8.24 0.14 -4.69
CA ARG A 37 -9.09 -0.85 -5.37
C ARG A 37 -8.40 -1.51 -6.56
N GLU A 38 -7.47 -0.84 -7.21
CA GLU A 38 -6.77 -1.34 -8.40
C GLU A 38 -5.66 -2.32 -8.05
N SER A 39 -5.16 -2.32 -6.82
CA SER A 39 -4.14 -3.26 -6.35
C SER A 39 -4.62 -4.72 -6.28
N ASN A 40 -5.90 -4.99 -6.56
CA ASN A 40 -6.45 -6.35 -6.64
C ASN A 40 -6.06 -7.11 -7.92
N GLN A 41 -5.48 -6.44 -8.92
CA GLN A 41 -4.98 -7.08 -10.14
C GLN A 41 -3.50 -7.44 -9.93
N ALA A 42 -3.15 -8.71 -10.12
CA ALA A 42 -1.79 -9.22 -9.85
C ALA A 42 -0.68 -8.44 -10.60
N ASP A 43 -0.92 -8.05 -11.83
CA ASP A 43 0.05 -7.29 -12.63
C ASP A 43 0.26 -5.87 -12.08
N LYS A 44 -0.83 -5.20 -11.68
CA LYS A 44 -0.76 -3.88 -11.04
C LYS A 44 -0.11 -3.94 -9.66
N ALA A 45 -0.40 -4.97 -8.87
CA ALA A 45 0.24 -5.16 -7.58
C ALA A 45 1.76 -5.32 -7.71
N ARG A 46 2.21 -6.09 -8.70
CA ARG A 46 3.64 -6.25 -9.02
C ARG A 46 4.29 -4.93 -9.42
N GLU A 47 3.66 -4.17 -10.30
CA GLU A 47 4.15 -2.87 -10.74
C GLU A 47 4.25 -1.87 -9.58
N LEU A 48 3.23 -1.81 -8.72
CA LEU A 48 3.23 -0.97 -7.52
C LEU A 48 4.39 -1.29 -6.58
N VAL A 49 4.68 -2.58 -6.33
CA VAL A 49 5.81 -3.00 -5.50
C VAL A 49 7.14 -2.63 -6.17
N ARG A 50 7.28 -2.90 -7.47
CA ARG A 50 8.51 -2.64 -8.23
C ARG A 50 8.83 -1.16 -8.34
N THR A 51 7.82 -0.30 -8.47
CA THR A 51 8.00 1.15 -8.65
C THR A 51 8.15 1.91 -7.33
N TYR A 52 7.75 1.30 -6.21
CA TYR A 52 7.81 1.96 -4.92
C TYR A 52 9.26 2.09 -4.41
N ALA A 53 9.72 3.33 -4.29
CA ALA A 53 11.02 3.64 -3.70
C ALA A 53 10.84 3.98 -2.21
N VAL A 54 11.46 3.20 -1.34
CA VAL A 54 11.44 3.42 0.12
C VAL A 54 12.76 4.05 0.54
N ALA A 55 12.71 5.22 1.20
CA ALA A 55 13.88 5.81 1.84
C ALA A 55 14.30 4.98 3.06
N ASP A 56 15.59 5.01 3.40
CA ASP A 56 16.15 4.13 4.44
C ASP A 56 15.53 4.37 5.81
N ASP A 57 15.32 5.62 6.22
CA ASP A 57 14.64 5.94 7.49
C ASP A 57 13.17 5.48 7.50
N MET A 58 12.48 5.47 6.37
CA MET A 58 11.14 4.91 6.27
C MET A 58 11.20 3.38 6.36
N ALA A 59 12.18 2.75 5.73
CA ALA A 59 12.37 1.30 5.80
C ALA A 59 12.62 0.82 7.23
N GLU A 60 13.42 1.55 8.00
CA GLU A 60 13.66 1.29 9.43
C GLU A 60 12.39 1.44 10.27
N ARG A 61 11.63 2.51 10.05
CA ARG A 61 10.33 2.70 10.75
C ARG A 61 9.32 1.62 10.42
N LEU A 62 9.25 1.16 9.17
CA LEU A 62 8.40 0.04 8.79
C LEU A 62 8.82 -1.25 9.51
N ARG A 63 10.12 -1.55 9.54
CA ARG A 63 10.68 -2.71 10.24
C ARG A 63 10.37 -2.67 11.74
N ASP A 64 10.53 -1.53 12.38
CA ASP A 64 10.50 -1.43 13.84
C ASP A 64 9.10 -1.18 14.41
N LEU A 65 8.23 -0.48 13.66
CA LEU A 65 6.94 -0.04 14.16
C LEU A 65 5.73 -0.74 13.52
N LEU A 66 5.80 -1.06 12.22
CA LEU A 66 4.63 -1.59 11.52
C LEU A 66 4.69 -3.11 11.34
N PHE A 67 5.78 -3.64 10.80
CA PHE A 67 5.90 -5.05 10.46
C PHE A 67 5.79 -6.00 11.67
N PRO A 68 6.26 -5.65 12.90
CA PRO A 68 6.03 -6.47 14.06
C PRO A 68 4.55 -6.69 14.39
N ASN A 69 3.67 -5.72 14.05
CA ASN A 69 2.23 -5.86 14.22
C ASN A 69 1.56 -6.78 13.18
N LEU A 70 2.27 -7.10 12.10
CA LEU A 70 1.80 -8.02 11.06
C LEU A 70 2.33 -9.45 11.23
N ILE A 71 3.25 -9.67 12.16
CA ILE A 71 3.78 -11.01 12.46
C ILE A 71 2.89 -11.64 13.54
N LEU A 72 2.20 -12.72 13.18
CA LEU A 72 1.24 -13.40 14.06
C LEU A 72 1.91 -14.25 15.15
N GLU A 73 3.13 -14.71 14.89
CA GLU A 73 3.84 -15.62 15.79
C GLU A 73 4.59 -14.82 16.88
N GLY A 74 4.25 -15.07 18.13
CA GLY A 74 4.99 -14.53 19.29
C GLY A 74 4.59 -13.11 19.71
N ASN A 75 3.62 -12.49 19.08
CA ASN A 75 3.13 -11.17 19.47
C ASN A 75 1.64 -11.21 19.81
N PRO A 76 1.26 -11.36 21.10
CA PRO A 76 -0.16 -11.37 21.51
C PRO A 76 -0.83 -10.00 21.40
N ASP A 77 -0.06 -8.91 21.22
CA ASP A 77 -0.53 -7.53 21.21
C ASP A 77 -0.45 -6.93 19.82
N THR A 78 -1.21 -7.46 18.85
CA THR A 78 -1.34 -6.83 17.54
C THR A 78 -2.11 -5.51 17.66
N ARG A 79 -1.45 -4.40 17.34
CA ARG A 79 -2.03 -3.06 17.45
C ARG A 79 -2.43 -2.54 16.08
N GLY A 80 -3.54 -1.81 16.03
CA GLY A 80 -3.89 -1.03 14.85
C GLY A 80 -2.81 0.00 14.53
N ALA A 81 -2.46 0.17 13.25
CA ALA A 81 -1.52 1.17 12.79
C ALA A 81 -2.23 2.27 12.01
N LEU A 82 -1.90 3.53 12.30
CA LEU A 82 -2.41 4.70 11.60
C LEU A 82 -1.28 5.37 10.82
N ILE A 83 -1.42 5.45 9.49
CA ILE A 83 -0.48 6.17 8.63
C ILE A 83 -1.00 7.58 8.40
N VAL A 84 -0.30 8.58 8.92
CA VAL A 84 -0.64 10.00 8.80
C VAL A 84 0.40 10.73 7.98
N GLY A 85 -0.03 11.69 7.18
CA GLY A 85 0.87 12.54 6.39
C GLY A 85 0.08 13.44 5.45
N ASN A 86 0.75 14.41 4.85
CA ASN A 86 0.16 15.37 3.92
C ASN A 86 -0.40 14.70 2.65
N TYR A 87 -1.26 15.42 1.93
CA TYR A 87 -1.71 14.97 0.62
C TYR A 87 -0.51 14.78 -0.33
N GLY A 88 -0.53 13.72 -1.15
CA GLY A 88 0.56 13.44 -2.09
C GLY A 88 1.82 12.80 -1.47
N SER A 89 1.87 12.52 -0.17
CA SER A 89 3.05 11.91 0.49
C SER A 89 3.23 10.40 0.26
N GLY A 90 2.48 9.79 -0.65
CA GLY A 90 2.62 8.36 -1.01
C GLY A 90 1.96 7.37 -0.05
N LYS A 91 1.10 7.80 0.89
CA LYS A 91 0.44 6.92 1.86
C LYS A 91 -0.34 5.78 1.21
N SER A 92 -1.15 6.10 0.21
CA SER A 92 -1.96 5.09 -0.51
C SER A 92 -1.07 4.10 -1.26
N HIS A 93 0.04 4.55 -1.83
CA HIS A 93 1.02 3.68 -2.47
C HIS A 93 1.69 2.75 -1.44
N LEU A 94 2.14 3.29 -0.32
CA LEU A 94 2.69 2.49 0.79
C LEU A 94 1.69 1.42 1.25
N MET A 95 0.43 1.79 1.48
CA MET A 95 -0.61 0.84 1.87
C MET A 95 -0.84 -0.23 0.80
N ALA A 96 -0.86 0.15 -0.49
CA ALA A 96 -0.99 -0.79 -1.59
C ALA A 96 0.16 -1.81 -1.64
N VAL A 97 1.40 -1.35 -1.44
CA VAL A 97 2.59 -2.21 -1.40
C VAL A 97 2.53 -3.18 -0.22
N ILE A 98 2.23 -2.69 1.00
CA ILE A 98 2.16 -3.54 2.20
C ILE A 98 1.05 -4.59 2.04
N THR A 99 -0.12 -4.20 1.56
CA THR A 99 -1.24 -5.14 1.36
C THR A 99 -0.95 -6.15 0.25
N ALA A 100 -0.26 -5.76 -0.82
CA ALA A 100 0.17 -6.67 -1.88
C ALA A 100 1.17 -7.72 -1.35
N LEU A 101 2.18 -7.29 -0.59
CA LEU A 101 3.15 -8.20 0.06
C LEU A 101 2.45 -9.13 1.06
N ALA A 102 1.47 -8.64 1.82
CA ALA A 102 0.74 -9.45 2.79
C ALA A 102 -0.08 -10.58 2.12
N GLU A 103 -0.56 -10.37 0.89
CA GLU A 103 -1.33 -11.36 0.13
C GLU A 103 -0.48 -12.30 -0.73
N ASP A 104 0.68 -11.84 -1.22
CA ASP A 104 1.53 -12.62 -2.14
C ASP A 104 3.02 -12.49 -1.79
N ALA A 105 3.58 -13.58 -1.27
CA ALA A 105 5.00 -13.66 -0.94
C ALA A 105 5.94 -13.58 -2.16
N ALA A 106 5.49 -13.93 -3.36
CA ALA A 106 6.31 -13.86 -4.56
C ALA A 106 6.70 -12.41 -4.91
N LEU A 107 5.90 -11.43 -4.47
CA LEU A 107 6.19 -10.01 -4.67
C LEU A 107 7.39 -9.50 -3.87
N LEU A 108 7.91 -10.26 -2.91
CA LEU A 108 9.14 -9.91 -2.20
C LEU A 108 10.34 -9.76 -3.15
N GLU A 109 10.34 -10.48 -4.26
CA GLU A 109 11.43 -10.38 -5.25
C GLU A 109 11.46 -9.03 -5.96
N GLU A 110 10.34 -8.36 -6.05
CA GLU A 110 10.21 -7.02 -6.67
C GLU A 110 10.62 -5.88 -5.71
N VAL A 111 10.77 -6.16 -4.41
CA VAL A 111 11.14 -5.15 -3.41
C VAL A 111 12.60 -4.76 -3.55
N LYS A 112 12.87 -3.48 -3.83
CA LYS A 112 14.22 -2.94 -4.04
C LYS A 112 14.99 -2.72 -2.73
N ASN A 113 14.31 -2.24 -1.68
CA ASN A 113 14.95 -1.95 -0.40
C ASN A 113 15.18 -3.25 0.39
N ALA A 114 16.45 -3.55 0.68
CA ALA A 114 16.85 -4.79 1.34
C ALA A 114 16.32 -4.93 2.78
N VAL A 115 16.16 -3.82 3.51
CA VAL A 115 15.61 -3.82 4.88
C VAL A 115 14.15 -4.21 4.84
N VAL A 116 13.36 -3.59 3.94
CA VAL A 116 11.95 -3.91 3.75
C VAL A 116 11.78 -5.35 3.29
N LYS A 117 12.54 -5.79 2.27
CA LYS A 117 12.50 -7.16 1.75
C LYS A 117 12.72 -8.19 2.87
N LYS A 118 13.78 -8.02 3.65
CA LYS A 118 14.14 -8.94 4.74
C LYS A 118 13.08 -8.95 5.86
N SER A 119 12.57 -7.79 6.22
CA SER A 119 11.62 -7.65 7.34
C SER A 119 10.21 -8.10 6.97
N ALA A 120 9.81 -8.01 5.71
CA ALA A 120 8.49 -8.41 5.24
C ALA A 120 8.30 -9.93 5.13
N VAL A 121 9.37 -10.71 5.13
CA VAL A 121 9.30 -12.19 5.04
C VAL A 121 8.40 -12.79 6.12
N GLY A 122 8.37 -12.20 7.32
CA GLY A 122 7.58 -12.69 8.45
C GLY A 122 6.06 -12.67 8.24
N PHE A 123 5.56 -11.80 7.36
CA PHE A 123 4.12 -11.66 7.10
C PHE A 123 3.71 -11.85 5.64
N ALA A 124 4.64 -11.90 4.70
CA ALA A 124 4.33 -11.97 3.28
C ALA A 124 3.56 -13.24 2.92
N GLY A 125 2.49 -13.08 2.13
CA GLY A 125 1.63 -14.18 1.67
C GLY A 125 0.79 -14.85 2.77
N ARG A 126 0.70 -14.26 3.97
CA ARG A 126 0.00 -14.87 5.11
C ARG A 126 -1.37 -14.26 5.40
N PHE A 127 -1.78 -13.25 4.64
CA PHE A 127 -3.00 -12.51 4.91
C PHE A 127 -3.96 -12.54 3.74
N LYS A 128 -5.24 -12.49 4.04
CA LYS A 128 -6.29 -12.05 3.14
C LYS A 128 -6.68 -10.63 3.52
N VAL A 129 -6.45 -9.68 2.62
CA VAL A 129 -6.61 -8.26 2.92
C VAL A 129 -7.98 -7.76 2.47
N ILE A 130 -8.71 -7.13 3.38
CA ILE A 130 -9.95 -6.43 3.08
C ILE A 130 -9.65 -4.94 2.94
N ARG A 131 -9.82 -4.44 1.72
CA ARG A 131 -9.61 -3.03 1.40
C ARG A 131 -10.95 -2.30 1.42
N MET A 132 -11.03 -1.26 2.22
CA MET A 132 -12.21 -0.41 2.26
C MET A 132 -11.84 1.06 2.31
N GLU A 133 -12.69 1.87 1.74
CA GLU A 133 -12.59 3.32 1.77
C GLU A 133 -13.80 3.85 2.54
N ILE A 134 -13.53 4.58 3.61
CA ILE A 134 -14.57 5.17 4.46
C ILE A 134 -14.60 6.66 4.15
N GLY A 135 -15.62 7.08 3.41
CA GLY A 135 -15.91 8.49 3.14
C GLY A 135 -16.70 9.15 4.28
N ALA A 136 -17.17 10.37 4.05
CA ALA A 136 -18.09 11.03 4.96
C ALA A 136 -19.40 10.22 5.04
N THR A 137 -19.72 9.70 6.22
CA THR A 137 -20.90 8.87 6.44
C THR A 137 -21.45 9.09 7.85
N THR A 138 -22.74 8.87 8.02
CA THR A 138 -23.43 8.85 9.31
C THR A 138 -23.57 7.43 9.87
N MET A 139 -23.13 6.41 9.11
CA MET A 139 -23.19 5.02 9.57
C MET A 139 -22.19 4.74 10.70
N PRO A 140 -22.55 3.97 11.71
CA PRO A 140 -21.63 3.52 12.73
C PRO A 140 -20.47 2.73 12.13
N LEU A 141 -19.25 2.92 12.66
CA LEU A 141 -18.05 2.23 12.18
C LEU A 141 -18.21 0.70 12.21
N ARG A 142 -18.89 0.18 13.22
CA ARG A 142 -19.18 -1.26 13.33
C ARG A 142 -19.93 -1.77 12.10
N GLU A 143 -20.98 -1.09 11.67
CA GLU A 143 -21.78 -1.51 10.50
C GLU A 143 -20.98 -1.48 9.21
N ILE A 144 -20.12 -0.48 9.04
CA ILE A 144 -19.21 -0.40 7.89
C ILE A 144 -18.26 -1.60 7.87
N LEU A 145 -17.63 -1.90 9.01
CA LEU A 145 -16.67 -3.01 9.13
C LEU A 145 -17.34 -4.37 8.94
N THR A 146 -18.46 -4.62 9.64
CA THR A 146 -19.18 -5.90 9.54
C THR A 146 -19.77 -6.12 8.16
N GLY A 147 -20.29 -5.08 7.52
CA GLY A 147 -20.77 -5.14 6.14
C GLY A 147 -19.66 -5.49 5.14
N ALA A 148 -18.48 -4.91 5.28
CA ALA A 148 -17.34 -5.25 4.46
C ALA A 148 -16.86 -6.70 4.71
N LEU A 149 -16.80 -7.13 5.98
CA LEU A 149 -16.46 -8.51 6.34
C LEU A 149 -17.46 -9.49 5.74
N THR A 150 -18.77 -9.31 5.93
CA THR A 150 -19.81 -10.17 5.37
C THR A 150 -19.66 -10.34 3.86
N LYS A 151 -19.46 -9.23 3.15
CA LYS A 151 -19.27 -9.26 1.69
C LYS A 151 -18.03 -10.06 1.27
N ASN A 152 -16.92 -9.89 1.98
CA ASN A 152 -15.68 -10.60 1.68
C ASN A 152 -15.75 -12.07 2.07
N LEU A 153 -16.40 -12.41 3.17
CA LEU A 153 -16.64 -13.80 3.60
C LEU A 153 -17.49 -14.54 2.58
N ALA A 154 -18.58 -13.93 2.11
CA ALA A 154 -19.41 -14.50 1.05
C ALA A 154 -18.62 -14.75 -0.24
N ALA A 155 -17.69 -13.87 -0.61
CA ALA A 155 -16.84 -14.04 -1.79
C ALA A 155 -15.89 -15.25 -1.71
N ILE A 156 -15.54 -15.69 -0.49
CA ILE A 156 -14.73 -16.91 -0.25
C ILE A 156 -15.59 -18.13 0.13
N GLY A 157 -16.92 -18.03 -0.01
CA GLY A 157 -17.85 -19.13 0.25
C GLY A 157 -18.21 -19.34 1.72
N VAL A 158 -17.90 -18.39 2.60
CA VAL A 158 -18.27 -18.42 4.02
C VAL A 158 -19.52 -17.60 4.25
N ASP A 159 -20.62 -18.27 4.60
CA ASP A 159 -21.87 -17.62 5.00
C ASP A 159 -21.84 -17.33 6.51
N PHE A 160 -21.71 -16.05 6.85
CA PHE A 160 -21.73 -15.57 8.22
C PHE A 160 -22.46 -14.23 8.32
N THR A 161 -23.40 -14.11 9.24
CA THR A 161 -24.16 -12.90 9.49
C THR A 161 -23.83 -12.36 10.88
N PHE A 162 -23.37 -11.12 10.91
CA PHE A 162 -23.13 -10.40 12.17
C PHE A 162 -24.47 -9.93 12.75
N LYS A 163 -24.59 -9.94 14.09
CA LYS A 163 -25.75 -9.37 14.76
C LYS A 163 -25.88 -7.89 14.47
N GLU A 164 -27.09 -7.41 14.35
CA GLU A 164 -27.35 -5.98 14.15
C GLU A 164 -26.92 -5.13 15.36
N SER A 165 -26.57 -3.85 15.14
CA SER A 165 -26.02 -3.00 16.18
C SER A 165 -26.97 -2.74 17.35
N HIS A 166 -28.29 -2.78 17.11
CA HIS A 166 -29.30 -2.65 18.18
C HIS A 166 -29.46 -3.90 19.07
N GLU A 167 -28.99 -5.05 18.58
CA GLU A 167 -28.97 -6.31 19.35
C GLU A 167 -27.72 -6.42 20.24
N VAL A 168 -26.73 -5.54 20.00
CA VAL A 168 -25.45 -5.57 20.70
C VAL A 168 -25.44 -4.46 21.76
N SER A 169 -25.75 -4.80 22.99
CA SER A 169 -25.81 -3.82 24.09
C SER A 169 -24.44 -3.37 24.61
N GLU A 170 -23.35 -4.10 24.29
CA GLU A 170 -22.00 -3.82 24.82
C GLU A 170 -20.88 -4.23 23.87
N ASN A 171 -19.69 -3.61 24.02
CA ASN A 171 -18.46 -3.93 23.27
C ASN A 171 -18.06 -5.42 23.33
N LYS A 172 -18.42 -6.10 24.40
CA LYS A 172 -18.13 -7.52 24.62
C LYS A 172 -18.81 -8.43 23.59
N THR A 173 -20.07 -8.14 23.26
CA THR A 173 -20.83 -8.93 22.28
C THR A 173 -20.29 -8.76 20.85
N SER A 174 -19.75 -7.60 20.53
CA SER A 174 -19.08 -7.38 19.23
C SER A 174 -17.81 -8.21 19.09
N MET A 175 -17.05 -8.38 20.17
CA MET A 175 -15.87 -9.23 20.19
C MET A 175 -16.25 -10.72 20.03
N GLU A 176 -17.29 -11.17 20.72
CA GLU A 176 -17.79 -12.55 20.64
C GLU A 176 -18.27 -12.90 19.21
N ASP A 177 -18.98 -11.98 18.55
CA ASP A 177 -19.39 -12.16 17.16
C ASP A 177 -18.19 -12.27 16.21
N MET A 178 -17.17 -11.44 16.41
CA MET A 178 -15.96 -11.52 15.61
C MET A 178 -15.21 -12.84 15.84
N MET A 179 -15.08 -13.27 17.09
CA MET A 179 -14.47 -14.56 17.42
C MET A 179 -15.25 -15.74 16.82
N ALA A 180 -16.59 -15.71 16.89
CA ALA A 180 -17.43 -16.73 16.26
C ALA A 180 -17.24 -16.77 14.74
N CYS A 181 -17.07 -15.61 14.10
CA CYS A 181 -16.76 -15.52 12.69
C CYS A 181 -15.40 -16.18 12.38
N PHE A 182 -14.35 -15.87 13.14
CA PHE A 182 -13.02 -16.47 12.94
C PHE A 182 -13.05 -17.98 13.13
N HIS A 183 -13.70 -18.52 14.14
CA HIS A 183 -13.85 -19.96 14.34
C HIS A 183 -14.63 -20.69 13.23
N LYS A 184 -15.41 -19.97 12.43
CA LYS A 184 -16.12 -20.56 11.28
C LYS A 184 -15.27 -20.56 10.00
N VAL A 185 -14.28 -19.67 9.93
CA VAL A 185 -13.41 -19.49 8.75
C VAL A 185 -12.14 -20.35 8.83
N PHE A 186 -11.65 -20.61 10.03
CA PHE A 186 -10.46 -21.39 10.35
C PHE A 186 -10.80 -22.60 11.22
#